data_3981534712224efcfb229c99494d92fa
#
_entry.id   3981534712224efcfb229c99494d92fa
#
_cell.length_a   1.000
_cell.length_b   1.000
_cell.length_c   1.000
_cell.angle_alpha   90.00
_cell.angle_beta   90.00
_cell.angle_gamma   90.00
#
_symmetry.space_group_name_H-M   'P 1'
#
loop_
_entity.id
_entity.type
_entity.pdbx_description
1 polymer ?
#
loop_
_entity_poly.entity_id
_entity_poly.type
_entity_poly.pdbx_seq_one_letter_code
_entity_poly.pdbx_strand_id
1 'polypeptide(L)'
;MNTWDFTVIPQYFTSFFSAAAVTLQVTICGIIVGLLLGLLFALMRISKYKLLNIPAKAYIWVIRGTPLLLQLLMIYFGLVDIVRLDRMPSAFIALGIHNGAYIAEIFRGAIQGIDRGQKEAGISLGMTEFKVMKRIVLPQAFKRSIPPLSNQLIIALKDSSLASAVAVPELLLYARQMGSSNFRLMEMLSIAAIYYLIMTSIMTVLSVRLERRLNVSDYKPQA
;
A
#
# COMPACT_ATOMS: atom_id res chain seq x y z
N MET A 1 13.08 0.86 -40.58
CA MET A 1 12.23 0.32 -39.50
C MET A 1 13.14 0.08 -38.31
N ASN A 2 13.03 0.88 -37.26
CA ASN A 2 13.89 0.72 -36.09
C ASN A 2 13.48 -0.54 -35.34
N THR A 3 14.26 -1.58 -35.46
CA THR A 3 14.20 -2.72 -34.56
C THR A 3 14.73 -2.27 -33.22
N TRP A 4 13.99 -2.55 -32.13
CA TRP A 4 14.45 -2.29 -30.78
C TRP A 4 15.78 -3.00 -30.50
N ASP A 5 16.68 -2.30 -29.80
CA ASP A 5 18.00 -2.82 -29.50
C ASP A 5 18.16 -3.04 -27.98
N PHE A 6 17.76 -4.19 -27.51
CA PHE A 6 17.85 -4.57 -26.09
C PHE A 6 19.28 -4.89 -25.62
N THR A 7 20.27 -4.91 -26.51
CA THR A 7 21.68 -5.14 -26.14
C THR A 7 22.25 -3.99 -25.30
N VAL A 8 21.58 -2.84 -25.32
CA VAL A 8 21.97 -1.66 -24.52
C VAL A 8 21.52 -1.74 -23.05
N ILE A 9 20.63 -2.68 -22.68
CA ILE A 9 20.13 -2.81 -21.29
C ILE A 9 21.26 -2.86 -20.26
N PRO A 10 22.32 -3.70 -20.40
CA PRO A 10 23.40 -3.75 -19.40
C PRO A 10 24.11 -2.41 -19.20
N GLN A 11 24.25 -1.61 -20.26
CA GLN A 11 24.91 -0.31 -20.22
C GLN A 11 24.16 0.70 -19.34
N TYR A 12 22.83 0.72 -19.43
CA TYR A 12 22.00 1.68 -18.71
C TYR A 12 21.46 1.14 -17.39
N PHE A 13 21.58 -0.18 -17.12
CA PHE A 13 20.94 -0.81 -15.99
C PHE A 13 21.32 -0.16 -14.65
N THR A 14 22.59 0.10 -14.40
CA THR A 14 23.08 0.67 -13.16
C THR A 14 22.60 2.10 -12.90
N SER A 15 22.32 2.88 -13.94
CA SER A 15 21.83 4.27 -13.80
C SER A 15 20.44 4.37 -13.18
N PHE A 16 19.66 3.27 -13.17
CA PHE A 16 18.33 3.20 -12.58
C PHE A 16 18.31 3.01 -11.06
N PHE A 17 19.45 2.75 -10.39
CA PHE A 17 19.49 2.52 -8.95
C PHE A 17 18.95 3.70 -8.14
N SER A 18 19.30 4.93 -8.51
CA SER A 18 18.80 6.13 -7.81
C SER A 18 17.28 6.25 -7.92
N ALA A 19 16.73 6.02 -9.11
CA ALA A 19 15.29 6.05 -9.35
C ALA A 19 14.56 4.93 -8.60
N ALA A 20 15.15 3.73 -8.50
CA ALA A 20 14.63 2.62 -7.69
C ALA A 20 14.58 2.98 -6.21
N ALA A 21 15.60 3.67 -5.70
CA ALA A 21 15.62 4.17 -4.31
C ALA A 21 14.48 5.17 -4.07
N VAL A 22 14.21 6.09 -5.01
CA VAL A 22 13.08 7.03 -4.92
C VAL A 22 11.74 6.29 -4.93
N THR A 23 11.58 5.28 -5.80
CA THR A 23 10.38 4.41 -5.83
C THR A 23 10.14 3.76 -4.47
N LEU A 24 11.19 3.18 -3.85
CA LEU A 24 11.10 2.60 -2.51
C LEU A 24 10.77 3.64 -1.45
N GLN A 25 11.37 4.82 -1.51
CA GLN A 25 11.12 5.89 -0.56
C GLN A 25 9.65 6.33 -0.60
N VAL A 26 9.09 6.60 -1.79
CA VAL A 26 7.67 6.94 -1.95
C VAL A 26 6.78 5.83 -1.39
N THR A 27 7.10 4.58 -1.71
CA THR A 27 6.32 3.41 -1.27
C THR A 27 6.35 3.28 0.26
N ILE A 28 7.53 3.30 0.88
CA ILE A 28 7.69 3.11 2.33
C ILE A 28 7.01 4.25 3.09
N CYS A 29 7.27 5.51 2.71
CA CYS A 29 6.63 6.65 3.36
C CYS A 29 5.10 6.61 3.18
N GLY A 30 4.63 6.29 1.97
CA GLY A 30 3.19 6.16 1.70
C GLY A 30 2.54 5.04 2.51
N ILE A 31 3.17 3.88 2.62
CA ILE A 31 2.65 2.77 3.43
C ILE A 31 2.67 3.08 4.93
N ILE A 32 3.68 3.77 5.44
CA ILE A 32 3.69 4.19 6.86
C ILE A 32 2.49 5.10 7.14
N VAL A 33 2.26 6.13 6.32
CA VAL A 33 1.08 6.99 6.42
C VAL A 33 -0.20 6.16 6.28
N GLY A 34 -0.24 5.25 5.31
CA GLY A 34 -1.37 4.36 5.07
C GLY A 34 -1.69 3.43 6.24
N LEU A 35 -0.68 2.88 6.92
CA LEU A 35 -0.86 2.04 8.11
C LEU A 35 -1.44 2.83 9.28
N LEU A 36 -0.94 4.06 9.52
CA LEU A 36 -1.44 4.94 10.57
C LEU A 36 -2.91 5.32 10.33
N LEU A 37 -3.23 5.79 9.13
CA LEU A 37 -4.60 6.12 8.74
C LEU A 37 -5.50 4.88 8.72
N GLY A 38 -5.01 3.78 8.16
CA GLY A 38 -5.74 2.53 8.08
C GLY A 38 -6.13 1.98 9.45
N LEU A 39 -5.21 1.99 10.42
CA LEU A 39 -5.51 1.58 11.79
C LEU A 39 -6.53 2.53 12.44
N LEU A 40 -6.33 3.85 12.33
CA LEU A 40 -7.24 4.86 12.85
C LEU A 40 -8.67 4.63 12.31
N PHE A 41 -8.83 4.60 11.00
CA PHE A 41 -10.15 4.46 10.38
C PHE A 41 -10.76 3.06 10.55
N ALA A 42 -9.95 2.00 10.72
CA ALA A 42 -10.46 0.69 11.09
C ALA A 42 -11.09 0.72 12.49
N LEU A 43 -10.41 1.31 13.48
CA LEU A 43 -10.93 1.46 14.84
C LEU A 43 -12.20 2.32 14.87
N MET A 44 -12.21 3.43 14.15
CA MET A 44 -13.41 4.27 14.02
C MET A 44 -14.56 3.49 13.36
N ARG A 45 -14.27 2.68 12.35
CA ARG A 45 -15.23 1.91 11.55
C ARG A 45 -15.92 0.79 12.35
N ILE A 46 -15.23 0.18 13.31
CA ILE A 46 -15.80 -0.86 14.19
C ILE A 46 -16.48 -0.29 15.45
N SER A 47 -16.34 1.02 15.68
CA SER A 47 -16.92 1.69 16.82
C SER A 47 -18.47 1.64 16.79
N LYS A 48 -19.08 1.49 17.98
CA LYS A 48 -20.53 1.57 18.18
C LYS A 48 -21.05 3.01 18.05
N TYR A 49 -20.17 4.01 18.19
CA TYR A 49 -20.53 5.43 18.12
C TYR A 49 -20.64 5.92 16.67
N LYS A 50 -21.85 6.37 16.29
CA LYS A 50 -22.11 6.89 14.93
C LYS A 50 -21.18 8.05 14.55
N LEU A 51 -20.81 8.89 15.51
CA LEU A 51 -19.90 10.04 15.31
C LEU A 51 -18.52 9.62 14.80
N LEU A 52 -18.04 8.45 15.15
CA LEU A 52 -16.76 7.88 14.65
C LEU A 52 -16.98 7.04 13.40
N ASN A 53 -18.04 6.24 13.38
CA ASN A 53 -18.27 5.28 12.30
C ASN A 53 -18.66 5.97 10.97
N ILE A 54 -19.47 7.04 10.99
CA ILE A 54 -19.94 7.72 9.78
C ILE A 54 -18.77 8.37 9.01
N PRO A 55 -17.89 9.19 9.62
CA PRO A 55 -16.73 9.74 8.91
C PRO A 55 -15.80 8.68 8.34
N ALA A 56 -15.58 7.58 9.09
CA ALA A 56 -14.75 6.48 8.60
C ALA A 56 -15.35 5.80 7.37
N LYS A 57 -16.69 5.60 7.36
CA LYS A 57 -17.38 5.09 6.18
C LYS A 57 -17.25 6.03 4.99
N ALA A 58 -17.45 7.32 5.21
CA ALA A 58 -17.35 8.33 4.16
C ALA A 58 -15.94 8.37 3.55
N TYR A 59 -14.90 8.41 4.41
CA TYR A 59 -13.51 8.36 3.96
C TYR A 59 -13.24 7.13 3.09
N ILE A 60 -13.56 5.94 3.60
CA ILE A 60 -13.32 4.68 2.87
C ILE A 60 -14.08 4.66 1.55
N TRP A 61 -15.33 5.10 1.56
CA TRP A 61 -16.18 5.12 0.36
C TRP A 61 -15.63 6.07 -0.71
N VAL A 62 -15.28 7.31 -0.35
CA VAL A 62 -14.74 8.32 -1.28
C VAL A 62 -13.39 7.87 -1.85
N ILE A 63 -12.47 7.47 -0.97
CA ILE A 63 -11.10 7.15 -1.39
C ILE A 63 -11.06 5.88 -2.25
N ARG A 64 -11.83 4.85 -1.92
CA ARG A 64 -11.90 3.62 -2.73
C ARG A 64 -12.75 3.78 -3.99
N GLY A 65 -13.60 4.80 -4.06
CA GLY A 65 -14.43 5.13 -5.21
C GLY A 65 -13.77 6.06 -6.22
N THR A 66 -12.56 6.58 -5.94
CA THR A 66 -11.86 7.53 -6.81
C THR A 66 -10.46 7.03 -7.18
N PRO A 67 -9.95 7.34 -8.40
CA PRO A 67 -8.62 6.92 -8.82
C PRO A 67 -7.50 7.57 -8.00
N LEU A 68 -6.46 6.80 -7.64
CA LEU A 68 -5.28 7.34 -6.94
C LEU A 68 -4.61 8.49 -7.69
N LEU A 69 -4.50 8.39 -9.02
CA LEU A 69 -3.92 9.48 -9.82
C LEU A 69 -4.70 10.79 -9.65
N LEU A 70 -6.03 10.74 -9.65
CA LEU A 70 -6.86 11.93 -9.41
C LEU A 70 -6.62 12.50 -8.01
N GLN A 71 -6.57 11.65 -6.98
CA GLN A 71 -6.28 12.07 -5.61
C GLN A 71 -4.92 12.75 -5.49
N LEU A 72 -3.87 12.20 -6.14
CA LEU A 72 -2.54 12.80 -6.19
C LEU A 72 -2.55 14.18 -6.84
N LEU A 73 -3.21 14.33 -7.99
CA LEU A 73 -3.28 15.61 -8.70
C LEU A 73 -4.06 16.65 -7.88
N MET A 74 -5.15 16.24 -7.21
CA MET A 74 -5.91 17.12 -6.31
C MET A 74 -5.07 17.59 -5.10
N ILE A 75 -4.24 16.72 -4.52
CA ILE A 75 -3.36 17.09 -3.41
C ILE A 75 -2.26 18.03 -3.90
N TYR A 76 -1.62 17.71 -5.01
CA TYR A 76 -0.47 18.49 -5.50
C TYR A 76 -0.86 19.86 -6.07
N PHE A 77 -1.90 19.90 -6.93
CA PHE A 77 -2.33 21.15 -7.57
C PHE A 77 -3.46 21.85 -6.83
N GLY A 78 -4.38 21.10 -6.20
CA GLY A 78 -5.56 21.68 -5.58
C GLY A 78 -5.32 22.30 -4.21
N LEU A 79 -4.27 21.86 -3.49
CA LEU A 79 -3.93 22.42 -2.18
C LEU A 79 -2.88 23.53 -2.24
N VAL A 80 -2.38 23.90 -3.41
CA VAL A 80 -1.25 24.84 -3.58
C VAL A 80 -1.49 26.21 -2.92
N ASP A 81 -2.71 26.69 -2.91
CA ASP A 81 -3.09 27.98 -2.30
C ASP A 81 -3.28 27.92 -0.78
N ILE A 82 -3.41 26.70 -0.22
CA ILE A 82 -3.61 26.46 1.22
C ILE A 82 -2.30 26.00 1.86
N VAL A 83 -1.68 24.99 1.28
CA VAL A 83 -0.42 24.39 1.73
C VAL A 83 0.40 24.02 0.50
N ARG A 84 1.56 24.68 0.34
CA ARG A 84 2.49 24.33 -0.74
C ARG A 84 3.27 23.09 -0.36
N LEU A 85 2.80 21.94 -0.84
CA LEU A 85 3.50 20.68 -0.70
C LEU A 85 4.40 20.45 -1.90
N ASP A 86 5.66 20.10 -1.63
CA ASP A 86 6.56 19.62 -2.67
C ASP A 86 6.06 18.30 -3.26
N ARG A 87 6.56 17.95 -4.47
CA ARG A 87 6.17 16.75 -5.21
C ARG A 87 6.32 15.46 -4.42
N MET A 88 7.42 15.29 -3.66
CA MET A 88 7.66 14.08 -2.85
C MET A 88 6.66 13.93 -1.69
N PRO A 89 6.47 14.93 -0.80
CA PRO A 89 5.41 14.90 0.20
C PRO A 89 4.02 14.66 -0.38
N SER A 90 3.66 15.32 -1.49
CA SER A 90 2.37 15.11 -2.14
C SER A 90 2.19 13.67 -2.60
N ALA A 91 3.22 13.06 -3.18
CA ALA A 91 3.17 11.69 -3.65
C ALA A 91 2.95 10.68 -2.51
N PHE A 92 3.75 10.72 -1.44
CA PHE A 92 3.60 9.75 -0.37
C PHE A 92 2.37 10.02 0.52
N ILE A 93 1.90 11.27 0.65
CA ILE A 93 0.64 11.59 1.33
C ILE A 93 -0.55 11.04 0.53
N ALA A 94 -0.59 11.28 -0.79
CA ALA A 94 -1.64 10.74 -1.65
C ALA A 94 -1.67 9.21 -1.62
N LEU A 95 -0.50 8.57 -1.76
CA LEU A 95 -0.37 7.12 -1.67
C LEU A 95 -0.79 6.61 -0.29
N GLY A 96 -0.45 7.33 0.77
CA GLY A 96 -0.83 6.99 2.14
C GLY A 96 -2.32 7.12 2.41
N ILE A 97 -2.95 8.21 1.98
CA ILE A 97 -4.40 8.38 2.08
C ILE A 97 -5.12 7.28 1.31
N HIS A 98 -4.68 7.00 0.09
CA HIS A 98 -5.26 5.93 -0.73
C HIS A 98 -5.15 4.56 -0.06
N ASN A 99 -3.93 4.15 0.29
CA ASN A 99 -3.69 2.86 0.92
C ASN A 99 -4.35 2.75 2.30
N GLY A 100 -4.46 3.85 3.04
CA GLY A 100 -5.13 3.89 4.34
C GLY A 100 -6.57 3.40 4.29
N ALA A 101 -7.32 3.73 3.24
CA ALA A 101 -8.69 3.25 3.07
C ALA A 101 -8.77 1.73 2.82
N TYR A 102 -7.84 1.18 2.06
CA TYR A 102 -7.75 -0.28 1.82
C TYR A 102 -7.28 -1.02 3.07
N ILE A 103 -6.27 -0.49 3.76
CA ILE A 103 -5.73 -1.06 5.00
C ILE A 103 -6.80 -1.03 6.11
N ALA A 104 -7.62 0.02 6.19
CA ALA A 104 -8.75 0.08 7.13
C ALA A 104 -9.74 -1.08 6.91
N GLU A 105 -10.07 -1.38 5.67
CA GLU A 105 -10.95 -2.52 5.33
C GLU A 105 -10.28 -3.88 5.56
N ILE A 106 -8.96 -3.98 5.34
CA ILE A 106 -8.18 -5.19 5.67
C ILE A 106 -8.27 -5.47 7.19
N PHE A 107 -8.00 -4.48 8.03
CA PHE A 107 -8.11 -4.65 9.48
C PHE A 107 -9.55 -4.95 9.92
N ARG A 108 -10.53 -4.22 9.38
CA ARG A 108 -11.94 -4.48 9.67
C ARG A 108 -12.34 -5.92 9.29
N GLY A 109 -11.99 -6.36 8.09
CA GLY A 109 -12.26 -7.71 7.61
C GLY A 109 -11.57 -8.77 8.45
N ALA A 110 -10.32 -8.55 8.86
CA ALA A 110 -9.59 -9.45 9.74
C ALA A 110 -10.26 -9.59 11.11
N ILE A 111 -10.70 -8.48 11.73
CA ILE A 111 -11.40 -8.49 13.04
C ILE A 111 -12.76 -9.18 12.93
N GLN A 112 -13.54 -8.85 11.90
CA GLN A 112 -14.87 -9.44 11.70
C GLN A 112 -14.83 -10.91 11.29
N GLY A 113 -13.72 -11.34 10.72
CA GLY A 113 -13.51 -12.73 10.30
C GLY A 113 -13.08 -13.67 11.43
N ILE A 114 -12.89 -13.19 12.66
CA ILE A 114 -12.64 -14.08 13.80
C ILE A 114 -13.95 -14.75 14.18
N ASP A 115 -13.87 -16.07 14.42
CA ASP A 115 -15.03 -16.89 14.78
C ASP A 115 -15.76 -16.34 16.00
N ARG A 116 -17.10 -16.31 15.94
CA ARG A 116 -17.94 -15.79 17.01
C ARG A 116 -17.81 -16.62 18.29
N GLY A 117 -17.61 -17.92 18.17
CA GLY A 117 -17.39 -18.83 19.29
C GLY A 117 -16.19 -18.44 20.14
N GLN A 118 -15.14 -17.83 19.55
CA GLN A 118 -14.00 -17.30 20.31
C GLN A 118 -14.41 -16.15 21.25
N LYS A 119 -15.33 -15.28 20.80
CA LYS A 119 -15.87 -14.20 21.63
C LYS A 119 -16.80 -14.73 22.71
N GLU A 120 -17.69 -15.64 22.34
CA GLU A 120 -18.67 -16.25 23.24
C GLU A 120 -17.98 -17.06 24.34
N ALA A 121 -16.96 -17.86 24.01
CA ALA A 121 -16.16 -18.59 24.98
C ALA A 121 -15.47 -17.66 25.99
N GLY A 122 -14.88 -16.53 25.50
CA GLY A 122 -14.28 -15.56 26.38
C GLY A 122 -15.27 -14.91 27.34
N ILE A 123 -16.48 -14.59 26.88
CA ILE A 123 -17.55 -14.02 27.72
C ILE A 123 -18.03 -15.07 28.73
N SER A 124 -18.20 -16.32 28.32
CA SER A 124 -18.61 -17.42 29.22
C SER A 124 -17.61 -17.69 30.35
N LEU A 125 -16.32 -17.37 30.13
CA LEU A 125 -15.27 -17.41 31.15
C LEU A 125 -15.22 -16.13 32.02
N GLY A 126 -16.24 -15.26 31.94
CA GLY A 126 -16.32 -14.02 32.75
C GLY A 126 -15.45 -12.87 32.25
N MET A 127 -14.92 -12.93 31.03
CA MET A 127 -14.15 -11.83 30.47
C MET A 127 -15.08 -10.69 30.01
N THR A 128 -14.69 -9.44 30.25
CA THR A 128 -15.38 -8.29 29.67
C THR A 128 -15.16 -8.21 28.16
N GLU A 129 -16.09 -7.60 27.39
CA GLU A 129 -15.95 -7.40 25.93
C GLU A 129 -14.59 -6.81 25.55
N PHE A 130 -14.08 -5.86 26.35
CA PHE A 130 -12.78 -5.24 26.13
C PHE A 130 -11.61 -6.24 26.30
N LYS A 131 -11.67 -7.10 27.33
CA LYS A 131 -10.66 -8.14 27.56
C LYS A 131 -10.68 -9.16 26.43
N VAL A 132 -11.88 -9.59 26.00
CA VAL A 132 -12.05 -10.49 24.85
C VAL A 132 -11.45 -9.87 23.60
N MET A 133 -11.79 -8.62 23.29
CA MET A 133 -11.24 -7.92 22.13
C MET A 133 -9.70 -7.88 22.19
N LYS A 134 -9.13 -7.42 23.31
CA LYS A 134 -7.69 -7.21 23.44
C LYS A 134 -6.88 -8.50 23.47
N ARG A 135 -7.38 -9.55 24.16
CA ARG A 135 -6.60 -10.77 24.44
C ARG A 135 -6.90 -11.92 23.48
N ILE A 136 -8.08 -11.94 22.85
CA ILE A 136 -8.51 -13.04 21.99
C ILE A 136 -8.59 -12.58 20.52
N VAL A 137 -9.38 -11.52 20.26
CA VAL A 137 -9.71 -11.13 18.88
C VAL A 137 -8.56 -10.41 18.18
N LEU A 138 -8.00 -9.35 18.80
CA LEU A 138 -6.97 -8.54 18.15
C LEU A 138 -5.70 -9.29 17.80
N PRO A 139 -5.13 -10.19 18.67
CA PRO A 139 -3.94 -10.95 18.29
C PRO A 139 -4.18 -11.87 17.10
N GLN A 140 -5.35 -12.52 17.03
CA GLN A 140 -5.73 -13.38 15.91
C GLN A 140 -5.98 -12.55 14.64
N ALA A 141 -6.73 -11.44 14.77
CA ALA A 141 -7.00 -10.53 13.65
C ALA A 141 -5.72 -9.93 13.07
N PHE A 142 -4.74 -9.57 13.91
CA PHE A 142 -3.45 -9.08 13.45
C PHE A 142 -2.73 -10.12 12.58
N LYS A 143 -2.61 -11.36 13.05
CA LYS A 143 -2.04 -12.45 12.24
C LYS A 143 -2.78 -12.61 10.90
N ARG A 144 -4.11 -12.62 10.94
CA ARG A 144 -4.95 -12.76 9.75
C ARG A 144 -4.84 -11.59 8.77
N SER A 145 -4.46 -10.39 9.23
CA SER A 145 -4.29 -9.23 8.37
C SER A 145 -2.96 -9.22 7.60
N ILE A 146 -1.97 -10.03 7.99
CA ILE A 146 -0.62 -10.00 7.42
C ILE A 146 -0.60 -10.31 5.92
N PRO A 147 -1.23 -11.41 5.41
CA PRO A 147 -1.20 -11.69 3.98
C PRO A 147 -1.82 -10.58 3.13
N PRO A 148 -3.03 -10.05 3.43
CA PRO A 148 -3.58 -8.96 2.65
C PRO A 148 -2.79 -7.64 2.81
N LEU A 149 -2.16 -7.37 3.97
CA LEU A 149 -1.25 -6.21 4.13
C LEU A 149 0.02 -6.36 3.28
N SER A 150 0.60 -7.55 3.23
CA SER A 150 1.75 -7.85 2.38
C SER A 150 1.43 -7.63 0.91
N ASN A 151 0.25 -8.08 0.46
CA ASN A 151 -0.20 -7.82 -0.90
C ASN A 151 -0.44 -6.32 -1.16
N GLN A 152 -1.00 -5.59 -0.19
CA GLN A 152 -1.21 -4.15 -0.29
C GLN A 152 0.11 -3.37 -0.43
N LEU A 153 1.19 -3.82 0.24
CA LEU A 153 2.53 -3.26 0.09
C LEU A 153 3.07 -3.43 -1.35
N ILE A 154 2.87 -4.61 -1.94
CA ILE A 154 3.27 -4.89 -3.33
C ILE A 154 2.46 -4.03 -4.33
N ILE A 155 1.17 -3.84 -4.07
CA ILE A 155 0.32 -2.94 -4.86
C ILE A 155 0.84 -1.50 -4.76
N ALA A 156 1.09 -1.00 -3.55
CA ALA A 156 1.60 0.35 -3.31
C ALA A 156 2.95 0.61 -3.99
N LEU A 157 3.84 -0.40 -4.08
CA LEU A 157 5.09 -0.29 -4.83
C LEU A 157 4.84 -0.01 -6.32
N LYS A 158 3.86 -0.67 -6.93
CA LYS A 158 3.50 -0.43 -8.34
C LYS A 158 2.78 0.90 -8.52
N ASP A 159 1.91 1.25 -7.59
CA ASP A 159 1.15 2.49 -7.59
C ASP A 159 2.05 3.72 -7.40
N SER A 160 3.23 3.57 -6.78
CA SER A 160 4.22 4.66 -6.66
C SER A 160 4.67 5.23 -8.01
N SER A 161 4.54 4.47 -9.10
CA SER A 161 4.80 4.93 -10.47
C SER A 161 3.90 6.11 -10.89
N LEU A 162 2.72 6.26 -10.27
CA LEU A 162 1.83 7.39 -10.52
C LEU A 162 2.41 8.73 -10.04
N ALA A 163 3.41 8.70 -9.16
CA ALA A 163 4.14 9.89 -8.72
C ALA A 163 4.90 10.57 -9.86
N SER A 164 5.16 9.85 -10.97
CA SER A 164 5.68 10.44 -12.22
C SER A 164 4.81 11.59 -12.75
N ALA A 165 3.51 11.55 -12.52
CA ALA A 165 2.57 12.58 -12.97
C ALA A 165 2.79 13.95 -12.31
N VAL A 166 3.43 13.98 -11.15
CA VAL A 166 3.84 15.21 -10.44
C VAL A 166 5.36 15.39 -10.43
N ALA A 167 6.02 14.83 -11.43
CA ALA A 167 7.45 14.94 -11.67
C ALA A 167 8.35 14.44 -10.52
N VAL A 168 7.93 13.42 -9.78
CA VAL A 168 8.82 12.66 -8.87
C VAL A 168 9.71 11.75 -9.71
N PRO A 169 11.06 11.82 -9.56
CA PRO A 169 12.01 11.09 -10.42
C PRO A 169 12.16 9.62 -9.98
N GLU A 170 11.03 8.90 -9.92
CA GLU A 170 10.96 7.47 -9.68
C GLU A 170 11.22 6.68 -11.00
N LEU A 171 11.20 5.36 -10.93
CA LEU A 171 11.59 4.47 -12.04
C LEU A 171 10.89 4.77 -13.38
N LEU A 172 9.58 5.03 -13.38
CA LEU A 172 8.84 5.28 -14.62
C LEU A 172 9.20 6.62 -15.23
N LEU A 173 9.28 7.71 -14.41
CA LEU A 173 9.69 9.01 -14.91
C LEU A 173 11.11 8.97 -15.45
N TYR A 174 12.03 8.33 -14.70
CA TYR A 174 13.42 8.21 -15.13
C TYR A 174 13.56 7.47 -16.47
N ALA A 175 12.83 6.36 -16.62
CA ALA A 175 12.81 5.61 -17.88
C ALA A 175 12.30 6.46 -19.03
N ARG A 176 11.24 7.25 -18.84
CA ARG A 176 10.69 8.16 -19.85
C ARG A 176 11.67 9.26 -20.24
N GLN A 177 12.34 9.87 -19.25
CA GLN A 177 13.32 10.93 -19.49
C GLN A 177 14.53 10.41 -20.28
N MET A 178 15.10 9.27 -19.81
CA MET A 178 16.21 8.63 -20.52
C MET A 178 15.82 8.17 -21.94
N GLY A 179 14.63 7.57 -22.07
CA GLY A 179 14.13 7.10 -23.36
C GLY A 179 13.85 8.22 -24.34
N SER A 180 13.42 9.40 -23.85
CA SER A 180 13.25 10.59 -24.69
C SER A 180 14.57 11.21 -25.10
N SER A 181 15.59 11.20 -24.23
CA SER A 181 16.91 11.81 -24.52
C SER A 181 17.75 10.98 -25.50
N ASN A 182 17.60 9.65 -25.51
CA ASN A 182 18.37 8.74 -26.37
C ASN A 182 17.56 8.06 -27.46
N PHE A 183 16.27 8.43 -27.63
CA PHE A 183 15.33 7.86 -28.60
C PHE A 183 15.13 6.34 -28.46
N ARG A 184 15.29 5.78 -27.24
CA ARG A 184 15.21 4.36 -26.91
C ARG A 184 14.17 4.10 -25.80
N LEU A 185 12.96 4.62 -25.99
CA LEU A 185 11.92 4.59 -24.95
C LEU A 185 11.57 3.17 -24.51
N MET A 186 11.45 2.23 -25.47
CA MET A 186 11.04 0.86 -25.17
C MET A 186 12.09 0.12 -24.34
N GLU A 187 13.37 0.32 -24.68
CA GLU A 187 14.51 -0.26 -23.95
C GLU A 187 14.56 0.27 -22.51
N MET A 188 14.40 1.58 -22.31
CA MET A 188 14.40 2.20 -20.97
C MET A 188 13.21 1.78 -20.15
N LEU A 189 12.02 1.68 -20.74
CA LEU A 189 10.83 1.15 -20.07
C LEU A 189 11.00 -0.31 -19.68
N SER A 190 11.71 -1.11 -20.51
CA SER A 190 12.01 -2.51 -20.18
C SER A 190 12.95 -2.63 -18.98
N ILE A 191 13.93 -1.73 -18.83
CA ILE A 191 14.78 -1.67 -17.63
C ILE A 191 13.93 -1.36 -16.40
N ALA A 192 13.05 -0.36 -16.46
CA ALA A 192 12.16 -0.04 -15.35
C ALA A 192 11.27 -1.25 -14.99
N ALA A 193 10.71 -1.94 -15.98
CA ALA A 193 9.90 -3.15 -15.76
C ALA A 193 10.71 -4.26 -15.05
N ILE A 194 11.97 -4.47 -15.43
CA ILE A 194 12.86 -5.45 -14.76
C ILE A 194 13.08 -5.04 -13.30
N TYR A 195 13.33 -3.75 -13.01
CA TYR A 195 13.47 -3.26 -11.64
C TYR A 195 12.21 -3.49 -10.80
N TYR A 196 11.02 -3.14 -11.34
CA TYR A 196 9.75 -3.42 -10.66
C TYR A 196 9.56 -4.91 -10.40
N LEU A 197 9.89 -5.77 -11.37
CA LEU A 197 9.80 -7.22 -11.23
C LEU A 197 10.73 -7.73 -10.12
N ILE A 198 11.97 -7.27 -10.07
CA ILE A 198 12.94 -7.63 -9.02
C ILE A 198 12.41 -7.18 -7.66
N MET A 199 12.01 -5.92 -7.52
CA MET A 199 11.54 -5.36 -6.25
C MET A 199 10.27 -6.06 -5.75
N THR A 200 9.29 -6.30 -6.61
CA THR A 200 8.07 -7.02 -6.24
C THR A 200 8.34 -8.48 -5.91
N SER A 201 9.28 -9.15 -6.60
CA SER A 201 9.69 -10.52 -6.31
C SER A 201 10.37 -10.62 -4.93
N ILE A 202 11.27 -9.70 -4.61
CA ILE A 202 11.89 -9.63 -3.29
C ILE A 202 10.83 -9.43 -2.20
N MET A 203 9.91 -8.48 -2.40
CA MET A 203 8.80 -8.25 -1.44
C MET A 203 7.92 -9.49 -1.28
N THR A 204 7.60 -10.19 -2.36
CA THR A 204 6.82 -11.43 -2.31
C THR A 204 7.52 -12.51 -1.50
N VAL A 205 8.82 -12.72 -1.72
CA VAL A 205 9.61 -13.70 -0.96
C VAL A 205 9.65 -13.33 0.52
N LEU A 206 9.87 -12.05 0.84
CA LEU A 206 9.87 -11.57 2.24
C LEU A 206 8.51 -11.76 2.90
N SER A 207 7.41 -11.47 2.20
CA SER A 207 6.04 -11.66 2.66
C SER A 207 5.75 -13.12 2.99
N VAL A 208 6.05 -14.04 2.07
CA VAL A 208 5.86 -15.49 2.29
C VAL A 208 6.69 -15.99 3.49
N ARG A 209 7.93 -15.49 3.66
CA ARG A 209 8.75 -15.85 4.82
C ARG A 209 8.15 -15.34 6.14
N LEU A 210 7.62 -14.11 6.14
CA LEU A 210 6.95 -13.52 7.30
C LEU A 210 5.69 -14.30 7.67
N GLU A 211 4.85 -14.62 6.69
CA GLU A 211 3.62 -15.42 6.87
C GLU A 211 3.91 -16.79 7.48
N ARG A 212 4.94 -17.49 6.97
CA ARG A 212 5.39 -18.78 7.53
C ARG A 212 5.87 -18.67 8.97
N ARG A 213 6.67 -17.63 9.29
CA ARG A 213 7.18 -17.42 10.67
C ARG A 213 6.07 -17.13 11.68
N LEU A 214 4.99 -16.52 11.25
CA LEU A 214 3.86 -16.13 12.10
C LEU A 214 2.76 -17.21 12.15
N ASN A 215 2.98 -18.36 11.51
CA ASN A 215 2.03 -19.48 11.42
C ASN A 215 0.64 -18.99 10.96
N VAL A 216 0.62 -18.13 9.94
CA VAL A 216 -0.63 -17.59 9.40
C VAL A 216 -1.41 -18.66 8.62
N SER A 217 -0.71 -19.70 8.14
CA SER A 217 -1.26 -20.80 7.34
C SER A 217 -2.09 -21.82 8.13
N ASP A 218 -2.05 -21.80 9.47
CA ASP A 218 -2.82 -22.75 10.31
C ASP A 218 -4.34 -22.47 10.31
N TYR A 219 -4.77 -21.37 9.70
CA TYR A 219 -6.18 -21.09 9.49
C TYR A 219 -6.66 -21.75 8.18
N LYS A 220 -6.96 -23.05 8.24
CA LYS A 220 -7.78 -23.72 7.20
C LYS A 220 -9.22 -23.24 7.38
N PRO A 221 -9.88 -22.66 6.34
CA PRO A 221 -11.31 -22.48 6.37
C PRO A 221 -11.93 -23.88 6.56
N GLN A 222 -12.74 -24.05 7.58
CA GLN A 222 -13.59 -25.23 7.67
C GLN A 222 -14.51 -25.20 6.46
N ALA A 223 -14.43 -26.24 5.62
CA ALA A 223 -15.29 -26.45 4.48
C ALA A 223 -16.73 -26.71 4.93
#